data_61a449842cac696df3000f3911ec2757
#
_entry.id   61a449842cac696df3000f3911ec2757
#
_cell.length_a   1.000
_cell.length_b   1.000
_cell.length_c   1.000
_cell.angle_alpha   90.00
_cell.angle_beta   90.00
_cell.angle_gamma   90.00
#
_symmetry.space_group_name_H-M   'P 1'
#
loop_
_entity.id
_entity.type
_entity.pdbx_description
1 polymer ?
#
loop_
_entity_poly.entity_id
_entity_poly.type
_entity_poly.pdbx_seq_one_letter_code
_entity_poly.pdbx_strand_id
1 'polypeptide(L)' 'MTVPLGFIGLGSMGMPMTQHLLKAGHTVIVYDLDDAAVNEAKADGAETATSPADVAGRAEIVF' A
#
# COMPACT_ATOMS: atom_id res chain seq x y z
N MET A 1 -18.48 2.85 1.26
CA MET A 1 -17.67 3.14 0.08
C MET A 1 -16.21 3.30 0.50
N THR A 2 -15.29 2.62 -0.17
CA THR A 2 -13.87 2.71 0.17
C THR A 2 -13.15 3.60 -0.83
N VAL A 3 -12.16 4.36 -0.34
CA VAL A 3 -11.29 5.14 -1.21
C VAL A 3 -9.93 4.42 -1.33
N PRO A 4 -9.23 4.53 -2.47
CA PRO A 4 -7.90 3.95 -2.59
C PRO A 4 -6.92 4.69 -1.69
N LEU A 5 -6.20 3.94 -0.86
CA LEU A 5 -5.19 4.46 0.05
C LEU A 5 -3.81 4.07 -0.47
N GLY A 6 -2.86 4.99 -0.37
CA GLY A 6 -1.50 4.75 -0.85
C GLY A 6 -0.48 4.82 0.25
N PHE A 7 0.53 3.94 0.19
CA PHE A 7 1.68 3.95 1.08
C PHE A 7 2.97 4.03 0.27
N ILE A 8 3.76 5.04 0.56
CA ILE A 8 5.11 5.21 0.00
C ILE A 8 6.08 4.96 1.14
N GLY A 9 6.75 3.79 1.12
CA GLY A 9 7.58 3.36 2.23
C GLY A 9 6.76 2.62 3.28
N LEU A 10 6.87 1.28 3.31
CA LEU A 10 6.10 0.46 4.24
C LEU A 10 6.72 0.46 5.65
N GLY A 11 8.00 0.08 5.75
CA GLY A 11 8.69 0.08 7.03
C GLY A 11 7.98 -0.75 8.10
N SER A 12 8.38 -0.53 9.36
CA SER A 12 7.83 -1.26 10.50
C SER A 12 6.43 -0.78 10.90
N MET A 13 6.07 0.45 10.52
CA MET A 13 4.75 1.03 10.84
C MET A 13 3.75 0.84 9.69
N GLY A 14 4.23 0.97 8.46
CA GLY A 14 3.34 0.93 7.29
C GLY A 14 2.79 -0.46 7.01
N MET A 15 3.59 -1.51 7.25
CA MET A 15 3.15 -2.88 6.98
C MET A 15 1.96 -3.31 7.84
N PRO A 16 2.00 -3.16 9.18
CA PRO A 16 0.84 -3.51 10.01
C PRO A 16 -0.39 -2.67 9.67
N MET A 17 -0.20 -1.38 9.38
CA MET A 17 -1.31 -0.50 9.02
C MET A 17 -1.93 -0.94 7.69
N THR A 18 -1.11 -1.28 6.70
CA THR A 18 -1.57 -1.79 5.40
C THR A 18 -2.40 -3.06 5.60
N GLN A 19 -1.89 -4.00 6.38
CA GLN A 19 -2.60 -5.25 6.65
C GLN A 19 -3.94 -5.00 7.34
N HIS A 20 -3.97 -4.08 8.29
CA HIS A 20 -5.20 -3.72 8.99
C HIS A 20 -6.24 -3.12 8.04
N LEU A 21 -5.81 -2.21 7.18
CA LEU A 21 -6.70 -1.57 6.21
C LEU A 21 -7.23 -2.55 5.18
N LEU A 22 -6.41 -3.49 4.73
CA LEU A 22 -6.84 -4.54 3.81
C LEU A 22 -7.92 -5.43 4.45
N LYS A 23 -7.76 -5.78 5.72
CA LYS A 23 -8.77 -6.56 6.45
C LYS A 23 -10.08 -5.79 6.60
N ALA A 24 -10.00 -4.47 6.67
CA ALA A 24 -11.19 -3.62 6.77
C ALA A 24 -11.89 -3.41 5.41
N GLY A 25 -11.33 -3.96 4.34
CA GLY A 25 -11.93 -3.90 3.02
C GLY A 25 -11.51 -2.71 2.16
N HIS A 26 -10.47 -1.98 2.58
CA HIS A 26 -9.95 -0.87 1.79
C HIS A 26 -9.05 -1.35 0.65
N THR A 27 -9.02 -0.60 -0.44
CA THR A 27 -8.04 -0.78 -1.50
C THR A 27 -6.77 -0.05 -1.08
N VAL A 28 -5.64 -0.76 -1.05
CA VAL A 28 -4.36 -0.20 -0.65
C VAL A 28 -3.34 -0.42 -1.77
N ILE A 29 -2.65 0.64 -2.15
CA ILE A 29 -1.63 0.63 -3.19
C ILE A 29 -0.30 0.97 -2.52
N VAL A 30 0.70 0.12 -2.69
CA VAL A 30 1.97 0.23 -1.98
C VAL A 30 3.15 0.39 -2.93
N TYR A 31 4.14 1.13 -2.46
CA TYR A 31 5.45 1.22 -3.11
C TYR A 31 6.54 1.24 -2.04
N ASP A 32 7.58 0.47 -2.24
CA ASP A 32 8.76 0.46 -1.37
C ASP A 32 9.96 0.02 -2.20
N LEU A 33 11.14 0.47 -1.82
CA LEU A 33 12.40 0.03 -2.45
C LEU A 33 12.76 -1.40 -2.04
N ASP A 34 12.19 -1.90 -0.94
CA ASP A 34 12.39 -3.27 -0.46
C ASP A 34 11.38 -4.19 -1.13
N ASP A 35 11.84 -5.00 -2.07
CA ASP A 35 10.98 -5.93 -2.80
C ASP A 35 10.31 -6.95 -1.89
N ALA A 36 10.99 -7.36 -0.81
CA ALA A 36 10.41 -8.31 0.14
C ALA A 36 9.18 -7.71 0.84
N ALA A 37 9.26 -6.43 1.23
CA ALA A 37 8.13 -5.74 1.84
C ALA A 37 6.96 -5.59 0.88
N VAL A 38 7.24 -5.24 -0.38
CA VAL A 38 6.21 -5.12 -1.41
C VAL A 38 5.54 -6.47 -1.66
N ASN A 39 6.31 -7.54 -1.76
CA ASN A 39 5.79 -8.87 -1.99
C ASN A 39 4.92 -9.35 -0.82
N GLU A 40 5.29 -9.02 0.42
CA GLU A 40 4.49 -9.35 1.59
C GLU A 40 3.15 -8.62 1.56
N ALA A 41 3.15 -7.34 1.26
CA ALA A 41 1.92 -6.57 1.15
C ALA A 41 1.03 -7.10 0.02
N LYS A 42 1.63 -7.46 -1.12
CA LYS A 42 0.91 -8.03 -2.25
C LYS A 42 0.25 -9.35 -1.88
N ALA A 43 0.95 -10.20 -1.11
CA ALA A 43 0.40 -11.46 -0.64
C ALA A 43 -0.81 -11.25 0.28
N ASP A 44 -0.86 -10.12 0.99
CA ASP A 44 -1.98 -9.75 1.86
C ASP A 44 -3.13 -9.08 1.09
N GLY A 45 -2.97 -8.86 -0.21
CA GLY A 45 -4.01 -8.31 -1.06
C GLY A 45 -3.80 -6.87 -1.52
N ALA A 46 -2.67 -6.25 -1.21
CA ALA A 46 -2.38 -4.90 -1.67
C ALA A 46 -2.04 -4.88 -3.16
N GLU A 47 -2.34 -3.76 -3.82
CA GLU A 47 -1.86 -3.49 -5.17
C GLU A 47 -0.47 -2.86 -5.08
N THR A 48 0.35 -3.11 -6.08
CA THR A 48 1.70 -2.58 -6.10
C THR A 48 1.83 -1.49 -7.16
N ALA A 49 2.65 -0.48 -6.87
CA ALA A 49 2.95 0.60 -7.80
C ALA A 49 4.41 0.53 -8.25
N THR A 50 4.71 1.14 -9.36
CA THR A 50 6.06 1.15 -9.95
C THR A 50 6.91 2.32 -9.48
N SER A 51 6.28 3.32 -8.86
CA SER A 51 6.97 4.53 -8.40
C SER A 51 6.09 5.26 -7.39
N PRO A 52 6.68 6.20 -6.61
CA PRO A 52 5.86 7.07 -5.76
C PRO A 52 4.82 7.88 -6.53
N ALA A 53 5.17 8.33 -7.73
CA ALA A 53 4.23 9.06 -8.58
C ALA A 53 3.05 8.18 -9.00
N ASP A 54 3.29 6.90 -9.24
CA ASP A 54 2.24 5.95 -9.58
C ASP A 54 1.28 5.77 -8.40
N VAL A 55 1.79 5.68 -7.17
CA VAL A 55 0.93 5.65 -5.97
C VAL A 55 0.06 6.90 -5.91
N ALA A 56 0.68 8.07 -6.05
CA ALA A 56 -0.02 9.35 -5.94
C ALA A 56 -1.10 9.49 -7.02
N GLY A 57 -0.86 8.95 -8.21
CA GLY A 57 -1.84 9.01 -9.30
C GLY A 57 -3.01 8.07 -9.14
N ARG A 58 -2.86 7.00 -8.34
CA ARG A 58 -3.87 5.96 -8.17
C ARG A 58 -4.58 6.02 -6.82
N ALA A 59 -3.93 6.59 -5.82
CA ALA A 59 -4.48 6.69 -4.48
C ALA A 59 -5.14 8.05 -4.26
N GLU A 60 -6.19 8.07 -3.46
CA GLU A 60 -6.85 9.32 -3.09
C GLU A 60 -6.18 9.95 -1.87
N ILE A 61 -5.70 9.11 -0.95
CA ILE A 61 -4.97 9.55 0.24
C ILE A 61 -3.65 8.78 0.25
N VAL A 62 -2.54 9.49 0.40
CA VAL A 62 -1.19 8.90 0.42
C VAL A 62 -0.56 9.14 1.79
N PHE A 63 0.00 8.09 2.33
CA PHE A 63 0.74 8.12 3.61
C PHE A 63 2.24 7.97 3.38
#